data_756dbab0b89c0843cb9287e0707885fd
#
_entry.id   756dbab0b89c0843cb9287e0707885fd
#
_cell.length_a   1.000
_cell.length_b   1.000
_cell.length_c   1.000
_cell.angle_alpha   90.00
_cell.angle_beta   90.00
_cell.angle_gamma   90.00
#
_symmetry.space_group_name_H-M   'P 1'
#
loop_
_entity.id
_entity.type
_entity.pdbx_description
1 polymer ?
#
loop_
_entity_poly.entity_id
_entity_poly.type
_entity_poly.pdbx_seq_one_letter_code
_entity_poly.pdbx_strand_id
1 'polypeptide(L)'
;EGTSILASVVSINLSTGGQTFLPTGSDTISTGLGNDVVIGGLGNDEITVAGGDNIILGDDGAITFQATSGLTDRIESRYLDGAGASPIDASEAVVGNDTISTGSGDDVVLAGLGDDVVTILDGANVVLGDEGFAQYQDQADTSGTAVLGTVSSQYLDGAMSFVQGGADSITTGDGDDTVIAGLGNDDITVADGANIVLGDGGSITYQLTSGLRDRIESRYLDDAGFAALDATEAVVGNDTISTGSGDDVVLAG
;
A
#
# COMPACT_ATOMS: atom_id res chain seq x y z
N GLU A 1 -1.14 35.36 -7.89
CA GLU A 1 -2.18 34.30 -7.61
C GLU A 1 -1.45 33.16 -7.00
N GLY A 2 -1.74 32.83 -5.72
CA GLY A 2 -1.13 31.68 -5.03
C GLY A 2 -1.74 30.38 -5.57
N THR A 3 -0.91 29.45 -6.02
CA THR A 3 -1.33 28.09 -6.33
C THR A 3 -1.75 27.43 -5.02
N SER A 4 -3.00 27.00 -4.93
CA SER A 4 -3.43 26.15 -3.81
C SER A 4 -2.77 24.79 -3.96
N ILE A 5 -1.99 24.39 -2.96
CA ILE A 5 -1.43 23.03 -2.87
C ILE A 5 -2.41 22.19 -2.07
N LEU A 6 -2.80 21.04 -2.60
CA LEU A 6 -3.57 20.05 -1.86
C LEU A 6 -2.72 19.55 -0.69
N ALA A 7 -3.27 19.57 0.52
CA ALA A 7 -2.53 19.17 1.72
C ALA A 7 -2.70 17.68 2.01
N SER A 8 -3.89 17.14 1.83
CA SER A 8 -4.18 15.72 2.04
C SER A 8 -5.48 15.29 1.36
N VAL A 9 -5.57 13.99 1.08
CA VAL A 9 -6.81 13.27 0.79
C VAL A 9 -6.94 12.22 1.89
N VAL A 10 -8.07 12.13 2.52
CA VAL A 10 -8.30 11.20 3.64
C VAL A 10 -9.70 10.63 3.51
N SER A 11 -9.82 9.31 3.54
CA SER A 11 -11.07 8.63 3.82
C SER A 11 -11.20 8.46 5.33
N ILE A 12 -12.34 8.77 5.88
CA ILE A 12 -12.58 8.67 7.33
C ILE A 12 -13.91 7.96 7.52
N ASN A 13 -13.88 6.81 8.17
CA ASN A 13 -15.08 6.15 8.62
C ASN A 13 -15.51 6.70 9.97
N LEU A 14 -16.63 7.45 9.99
CA LEU A 14 -17.12 8.11 11.20
C LEU A 14 -17.96 7.14 12.01
N SER A 15 -17.41 6.54 13.07
CA SER A 15 -18.17 5.94 14.12
C SER A 15 -18.62 7.02 15.11
N THR A 16 -19.87 7.41 15.07
CA THR A 16 -20.46 8.28 16.10
C THR A 16 -21.07 7.45 17.22
N GLY A 17 -20.32 7.28 18.30
CA GLY A 17 -20.85 6.89 19.62
C GLY A 17 -21.53 5.52 19.66
N GLY A 18 -20.78 4.42 19.64
CA GLY A 18 -21.28 3.07 19.92
C GLY A 18 -22.16 2.45 18.82
N GLN A 19 -22.06 2.94 17.62
CA GLN A 19 -22.65 2.34 16.43
C GLN A 19 -21.66 1.33 15.85
N THR A 20 -22.12 0.13 15.57
CA THR A 20 -21.47 -0.82 14.68
C THR A 20 -21.21 -0.12 13.35
N PHE A 21 -20.01 -0.28 12.80
CA PHE A 21 -19.71 0.14 11.43
C PHE A 21 -20.78 -0.44 10.50
N LEU A 22 -21.40 0.42 9.72
CA LEU A 22 -22.27 -0.08 8.66
C LEU A 22 -21.33 -0.64 7.57
N PRO A 23 -21.58 -1.87 7.09
CA PRO A 23 -20.88 -2.32 5.89
C PRO A 23 -21.12 -1.27 4.81
N THR A 24 -20.08 -0.61 4.39
CA THR A 24 -20.09 0.28 3.23
C THR A 24 -20.23 -0.59 1.99
N GLY A 25 -20.78 -0.06 0.93
CA GLY A 25 -21.15 -0.87 -0.24
C GLY A 25 -19.93 -1.23 -1.07
N SER A 26 -20.07 -2.26 -1.89
CA SER A 26 -19.11 -2.50 -2.97
C SER A 26 -19.27 -1.45 -4.04
N ASP A 27 -18.20 -0.73 -4.35
CA ASP A 27 -18.19 0.36 -5.30
C ASP A 27 -17.53 -0.06 -6.64
N THR A 28 -17.91 0.58 -7.73
CA THR A 28 -17.24 0.41 -9.01
C THR A 28 -16.70 1.77 -9.43
N ILE A 29 -15.37 1.92 -9.43
CA ILE A 29 -14.67 3.16 -9.72
C ILE A 29 -13.90 3.01 -11.03
N SER A 30 -14.08 3.95 -11.95
CA SER A 30 -13.30 3.98 -13.18
C SER A 30 -12.80 5.38 -13.46
N THR A 31 -11.48 5.52 -13.65
CA THR A 31 -10.86 6.78 -14.05
C THR A 31 -10.24 6.68 -15.44
N GLY A 32 -9.88 7.82 -16.02
CA GLY A 32 -9.29 7.91 -17.35
C GLY A 32 -7.77 7.89 -17.34
N LEU A 33 -7.21 8.54 -18.37
CA LEU A 33 -5.77 8.79 -18.45
C LEU A 33 -5.41 10.00 -17.59
N GLY A 34 -4.25 9.96 -16.96
CA GLY A 34 -3.72 11.03 -16.12
C GLY A 34 -3.32 10.46 -14.76
N ASN A 35 -2.69 11.26 -13.94
CA ASN A 35 -2.28 10.86 -12.61
C ASN A 35 -3.45 11.01 -11.65
N ASP A 36 -4.08 9.89 -11.34
CA ASP A 36 -5.30 9.84 -10.53
C ASP A 36 -5.03 9.44 -9.08
N VAL A 37 -5.88 9.88 -8.18
CA VAL A 37 -5.89 9.49 -6.77
C VAL A 37 -7.24 8.86 -6.48
N VAL A 38 -7.24 7.59 -6.07
CA VAL A 38 -8.44 6.81 -5.81
C VAL A 38 -8.37 6.22 -4.40
N ILE A 39 -9.47 6.28 -3.68
CA ILE A 39 -9.69 5.56 -2.41
C ILE A 39 -11.04 4.86 -2.55
N GLY A 40 -11.04 3.52 -2.55
CA GLY A 40 -12.25 2.69 -2.63
C GLY A 40 -13.09 2.84 -1.37
N GLY A 41 -12.48 2.61 -0.23
CA GLY A 41 -13.16 2.66 1.07
C GLY A 41 -13.50 1.25 1.56
N LEU A 42 -14.40 1.16 2.54
CA LEU A 42 -14.74 -0.15 3.09
C LEU A 42 -15.72 -0.91 2.19
N GLY A 43 -15.43 -2.15 1.89
CA GLY A 43 -16.30 -3.05 1.09
C GLY A 43 -15.52 -3.67 -0.05
N ASN A 44 -16.15 -4.50 -0.84
CA ASN A 44 -15.50 -5.15 -1.97
C ASN A 44 -15.58 -4.24 -3.20
N ASP A 45 -14.50 -3.59 -3.56
CA ASP A 45 -14.48 -2.56 -4.57
C ASP A 45 -13.87 -3.05 -5.90
N GLU A 46 -14.39 -2.55 -7.01
CA GLU A 46 -13.81 -2.76 -8.33
C GLU A 46 -13.25 -1.44 -8.85
N ILE A 47 -11.92 -1.31 -8.89
CA ILE A 47 -11.21 -0.10 -9.26
C ILE A 47 -10.48 -0.33 -10.58
N THR A 48 -10.76 0.51 -11.57
CA THR A 48 -10.07 0.47 -12.88
C THR A 48 -9.53 1.85 -13.22
N VAL A 49 -8.21 1.95 -13.38
CA VAL A 49 -7.50 3.18 -13.73
C VAL A 49 -6.77 2.98 -15.06
N ALA A 50 -6.93 3.89 -16.01
CA ALA A 50 -6.49 3.60 -17.39
C ALA A 50 -4.98 3.76 -17.60
N GLY A 51 -4.33 4.76 -17.01
CA GLY A 51 -2.88 4.95 -17.14
C GLY A 51 -2.44 6.33 -16.75
N GLY A 52 -1.16 6.47 -16.41
CA GLY A 52 -0.52 7.58 -15.73
C GLY A 52 0.02 7.12 -14.39
N ASP A 53 0.71 7.96 -13.65
CA ASP A 53 1.27 7.62 -12.34
C ASP A 53 0.19 7.81 -11.27
N ASN A 54 -0.42 6.72 -10.86
CA ASN A 54 -1.62 6.75 -10.03
C ASN A 54 -1.34 6.37 -8.57
N ILE A 55 -2.21 6.82 -7.66
CA ILE A 55 -2.22 6.42 -6.26
C ILE A 55 -3.57 5.81 -5.94
N ILE A 56 -3.59 4.53 -5.58
CA ILE A 56 -4.80 3.79 -5.30
C ILE A 56 -4.73 3.16 -3.92
N LEU A 57 -5.76 3.39 -3.12
CA LEU A 57 -6.05 2.64 -1.91
C LEU A 57 -7.35 1.86 -2.16
N GLY A 58 -7.33 0.54 -2.00
CA GLY A 58 -8.52 -0.29 -2.06
C GLY A 58 -9.46 0.06 -0.92
N ASP A 59 -8.95 -0.01 0.26
CA ASP A 59 -9.65 0.34 1.50
C ASP A 59 -9.44 1.81 1.94
N ASP A 60 -9.78 2.12 3.19
CA ASP A 60 -9.61 3.42 3.80
C ASP A 60 -8.14 3.80 3.99
N GLY A 61 -7.84 5.07 3.99
CA GLY A 61 -6.49 5.53 4.23
C GLY A 61 -6.30 7.03 4.10
N ALA A 62 -5.04 7.44 4.01
CA ALA A 62 -4.66 8.83 3.93
C ALA A 62 -3.50 9.05 2.95
N ILE A 63 -3.60 10.09 2.17
CA ILE A 63 -2.54 10.56 1.28
C ILE A 63 -2.21 11.99 1.68
N THR A 64 -0.97 12.25 2.02
CA THR A 64 -0.49 13.58 2.37
C THR A 64 0.50 14.11 1.34
N PHE A 65 0.55 15.42 1.22
CA PHE A 65 1.41 16.12 0.28
C PHE A 65 2.30 17.12 1.00
N GLN A 66 3.51 17.29 0.52
CA GLN A 66 4.47 18.26 1.04
C GLN A 66 3.95 19.68 0.86
N ALA A 67 3.90 20.45 1.95
CA ALA A 67 3.30 21.78 1.95
C ALA A 67 3.99 22.80 1.04
N THR A 68 5.26 22.59 0.71
CA THR A 68 6.08 23.52 -0.08
C THR A 68 6.14 23.17 -1.56
N SER A 69 6.17 21.88 -1.90
CA SER A 69 6.32 21.40 -3.27
C SER A 69 5.02 20.88 -3.88
N GLY A 70 4.10 20.42 -3.03
CA GLY A 70 2.89 19.72 -3.47
C GLY A 70 3.16 18.28 -3.93
N LEU A 71 4.39 17.80 -3.79
CA LEU A 71 4.74 16.40 -4.08
C LEU A 71 4.15 15.47 -3.01
N THR A 72 3.98 14.21 -3.36
CA THR A 72 3.55 13.20 -2.40
C THR A 72 4.53 13.13 -1.22
N ASP A 73 3.98 13.10 0.00
CA ASP A 73 4.72 12.94 1.25
C ASP A 73 4.55 11.52 1.79
N ARG A 74 3.30 11.10 2.01
CA ARG A 74 3.00 9.77 2.54
C ARG A 74 1.68 9.26 1.97
N ILE A 75 1.68 7.99 1.62
CA ILE A 75 0.50 7.21 1.28
C ILE A 75 0.39 6.13 2.35
N GLU A 76 -0.76 5.99 2.97
CA GLU A 76 -0.96 5.08 4.09
C GLU A 76 -2.36 4.48 4.02
N SER A 77 -2.42 3.14 3.97
CA SER A 77 -3.64 2.38 4.17
C SER A 77 -3.72 2.03 5.65
N ARG A 78 -4.72 2.50 6.34
CA ARG A 78 -5.05 2.08 7.70
C ARG A 78 -6.40 2.62 8.13
N TYR A 79 -7.03 1.93 9.03
CA TYR A 79 -8.32 2.30 9.60
C TYR A 79 -8.12 3.29 10.75
N LEU A 80 -8.63 4.50 10.57
CA LEU A 80 -8.61 5.53 11.62
C LEU A 80 -10.03 5.76 12.13
N ASP A 81 -10.17 5.93 13.45
CA ASP A 81 -11.42 6.42 13.99
C ASP A 81 -11.68 7.87 13.54
N GLY A 82 -12.92 8.32 13.63
CA GLY A 82 -13.33 9.66 13.19
C GLY A 82 -12.64 10.83 13.90
N ALA A 83 -11.79 10.57 14.89
CA ALA A 83 -10.95 11.54 15.56
C ALA A 83 -9.52 11.55 14.99
N GLY A 84 -9.19 10.58 14.13
CA GLY A 84 -7.85 10.41 13.57
C GLY A 84 -6.79 10.07 14.63
N ALA A 85 -7.22 9.64 15.79
CA ALA A 85 -6.37 9.48 16.97
C ALA A 85 -6.12 8.03 17.36
N SER A 86 -6.91 7.10 16.86
CA SER A 86 -6.76 5.68 17.16
C SER A 86 -7.07 4.86 15.92
N PRO A 87 -6.24 3.88 15.57
CA PRO A 87 -6.62 2.87 14.61
C PRO A 87 -7.88 2.13 15.08
N ILE A 88 -8.72 1.75 14.15
CA ILE A 88 -9.90 0.93 14.44
C ILE A 88 -9.42 -0.46 14.83
N ASP A 89 -10.08 -1.06 15.81
CA ASP A 89 -9.86 -2.45 16.19
C ASP A 89 -10.21 -3.37 14.99
N ALA A 90 -9.36 -4.33 14.67
CA ALA A 90 -9.55 -5.27 13.57
C ALA A 90 -10.87 -6.06 13.63
N SER A 91 -11.50 -6.14 14.82
CA SER A 91 -12.83 -6.73 14.96
C SER A 91 -13.97 -5.79 14.49
N GLU A 92 -13.66 -4.53 14.25
CA GLU A 92 -14.59 -3.49 13.80
C GLU A 92 -14.40 -3.15 12.32
N ALA A 93 -13.25 -3.50 11.74
CA ALA A 93 -12.98 -3.27 10.32
C ALA A 93 -13.84 -4.21 9.46
N VAL A 94 -14.58 -3.64 8.55
CA VAL A 94 -15.22 -4.39 7.48
C VAL A 94 -14.20 -4.46 6.36
N VAL A 95 -13.44 -5.55 6.33
CA VAL A 95 -12.48 -5.85 5.28
C VAL A 95 -13.21 -6.08 3.95
N GLY A 96 -12.66 -5.57 2.88
CA GLY A 96 -13.13 -5.80 1.51
C GLY A 96 -12.20 -6.76 0.79
N ASN A 97 -12.72 -7.46 -0.21
CA ASN A 97 -11.89 -8.15 -1.18
C ASN A 97 -11.97 -7.32 -2.46
N ASP A 98 -10.91 -6.60 -2.75
CA ASP A 98 -10.89 -5.61 -3.80
C ASP A 98 -10.35 -6.18 -5.13
N THR A 99 -10.79 -5.60 -6.22
CA THR A 99 -10.23 -5.89 -7.53
C THR A 99 -9.72 -4.60 -8.14
N ILE A 100 -8.41 -4.46 -8.20
CA ILE A 100 -7.73 -3.25 -8.64
C ILE A 100 -6.99 -3.53 -9.94
N SER A 101 -7.27 -2.73 -10.98
CA SER A 101 -6.57 -2.78 -12.25
C SER A 101 -6.06 -1.41 -12.65
N THR A 102 -4.75 -1.30 -12.92
CA THR A 102 -4.15 -0.05 -13.41
C THR A 102 -3.56 -0.23 -14.81
N GLY A 103 -3.43 0.88 -15.52
CA GLY A 103 -2.73 0.94 -16.80
C GLY A 103 -1.21 1.02 -16.62
N SER A 104 -0.52 1.55 -17.64
CA SER A 104 0.93 1.78 -17.56
C SER A 104 1.22 3.14 -16.95
N GLY A 105 2.29 3.23 -16.20
CA GLY A 105 2.78 4.36 -15.43
C GLY A 105 3.36 3.87 -14.11
N ASP A 106 3.99 4.74 -13.35
CA ASP A 106 4.57 4.38 -12.06
C ASP A 106 3.50 4.47 -10.97
N ASP A 107 2.81 3.35 -10.74
CA ASP A 107 1.64 3.30 -9.87
C ASP A 107 2.01 2.94 -8.41
N VAL A 108 1.25 3.45 -7.46
CA VAL A 108 1.31 3.06 -6.05
C VAL A 108 -0.05 2.51 -5.64
N VAL A 109 -0.09 1.24 -5.28
CA VAL A 109 -1.30 0.54 -4.86
C VAL A 109 -1.12 -0.03 -3.46
N LEU A 110 -2.03 0.32 -2.57
CA LEU A 110 -2.22 -0.32 -1.27
C LEU A 110 -3.60 -0.96 -1.29
N ALA A 111 -3.66 -2.29 -1.40
CA ALA A 111 -4.94 -2.96 -1.56
C ALA A 111 -5.77 -2.92 -0.27
N GLY A 112 -5.16 -3.23 0.86
CA GLY A 112 -5.81 -3.13 2.17
C GLY A 112 -5.97 -4.48 2.83
N LEU A 113 -7.01 -4.64 3.65
CA LEU A 113 -7.30 -5.92 4.30
C LEU A 113 -8.29 -6.74 3.48
N GLY A 114 -8.00 -7.99 3.24
CA GLY A 114 -8.90 -8.89 2.51
C GLY A 114 -8.14 -9.73 1.50
N ASP A 115 -8.85 -10.62 0.81
CA ASP A 115 -8.25 -11.39 -0.28
C ASP A 115 -8.36 -10.54 -1.57
N ASP A 116 -7.29 -9.83 -1.92
CA ASP A 116 -7.31 -8.82 -2.98
C ASP A 116 -6.74 -9.33 -4.31
N VAL A 117 -7.19 -8.73 -5.39
CA VAL A 117 -6.69 -8.98 -6.75
C VAL A 117 -6.15 -7.70 -7.34
N VAL A 118 -4.84 -7.62 -7.49
CA VAL A 118 -4.15 -6.45 -8.05
C VAL A 118 -3.50 -6.80 -9.38
N THR A 119 -3.84 -6.06 -10.43
CA THR A 119 -3.23 -6.20 -11.77
C THR A 119 -2.75 -4.85 -12.27
N ILE A 120 -1.46 -4.71 -12.47
CA ILE A 120 -0.80 -3.48 -12.90
C ILE A 120 -0.05 -3.77 -14.21
N LEU A 121 -0.09 -2.85 -15.16
CA LEU A 121 0.72 -2.95 -16.38
C LEU A 121 2.14 -2.41 -16.15
N ASP A 122 2.83 -2.05 -17.25
CA ASP A 122 4.24 -1.65 -17.22
C ASP A 122 4.47 -0.35 -16.47
N GLY A 123 5.57 -0.28 -15.71
CA GLY A 123 6.00 0.87 -14.91
C GLY A 123 6.82 0.44 -13.71
N ALA A 124 7.41 1.37 -12.98
CA ALA A 124 8.09 1.09 -11.73
C ALA A 124 7.10 1.21 -10.55
N ASN A 125 6.41 0.12 -10.28
CA ASN A 125 5.27 0.11 -9.40
C ASN A 125 5.63 -0.17 -7.93
N VAL A 126 4.81 0.32 -7.02
CA VAL A 126 4.86 0.00 -5.60
C VAL A 126 3.53 -0.62 -5.19
N VAL A 127 3.56 -1.86 -4.71
CA VAL A 127 2.36 -2.60 -4.33
C VAL A 127 2.49 -3.12 -2.90
N LEU A 128 1.50 -2.83 -2.07
CA LEU A 128 1.27 -3.51 -0.81
C LEU A 128 -0.06 -4.27 -0.94
N GLY A 129 -0.05 -5.59 -0.71
CA GLY A 129 -1.26 -6.39 -0.66
C GLY A 129 -2.09 -6.01 0.55
N ASP A 130 -1.48 -6.03 1.70
CA ASP A 130 -2.09 -5.65 2.97
C ASP A 130 -1.88 -4.17 3.35
N GLU A 131 -2.22 -3.84 4.60
CA GLU A 131 -2.00 -2.52 5.17
C GLU A 131 -0.53 -2.12 5.24
N GLY A 132 -0.27 -0.84 5.07
CA GLY A 132 1.07 -0.31 5.19
C GLY A 132 1.19 1.12 4.71
N PHE A 133 2.39 1.50 4.37
CA PHE A 133 2.65 2.84 3.87
C PHE A 133 3.80 2.93 2.88
N ALA A 134 3.73 3.91 2.01
CA ALA A 134 4.82 4.44 1.22
C ALA A 134 5.15 5.86 1.68
N GLN A 135 6.34 6.07 2.24
CA GLN A 135 6.84 7.37 2.69
C GLN A 135 7.82 7.92 1.68
N TYR A 136 7.60 9.13 1.23
CA TYR A 136 8.50 9.85 0.34
C TYR A 136 9.42 10.79 1.13
N GLN A 137 10.54 11.12 0.53
CA GLN A 137 11.53 12.02 1.13
C GLN A 137 11.08 13.48 0.99
N ASP A 138 11.47 14.33 1.94
CA ASP A 138 11.16 15.76 1.91
C ASP A 138 11.83 16.53 0.75
N GLN A 139 12.63 15.85 -0.06
CA GLN A 139 13.34 16.43 -1.19
C GLN A 139 12.95 15.73 -2.47
N ALA A 140 12.65 16.52 -3.49
CA ALA A 140 12.52 16.02 -4.84
C ALA A 140 13.90 15.66 -5.42
N ASP A 141 13.92 14.75 -6.36
CA ASP A 141 15.09 14.53 -7.20
C ASP A 141 15.42 15.76 -8.08
N THR A 142 16.44 15.65 -8.92
CA THR A 142 16.84 16.75 -9.81
C THR A 142 15.80 17.04 -10.91
N SER A 143 14.83 16.17 -11.13
CA SER A 143 13.71 16.38 -12.07
C SER A 143 12.50 17.02 -11.43
N GLY A 144 12.47 17.13 -10.10
CA GLY A 144 11.33 17.63 -9.32
C GLY A 144 10.32 16.55 -8.98
N THR A 145 10.71 15.28 -9.06
CA THR A 145 9.87 14.12 -8.72
C THR A 145 10.04 13.73 -7.25
N ALA A 146 8.98 13.28 -6.59
CA ALA A 146 9.06 12.75 -5.24
C ALA A 146 9.94 11.49 -5.21
N VAL A 147 10.85 11.41 -4.25
CA VAL A 147 11.76 10.27 -4.11
C VAL A 147 11.27 9.37 -2.99
N LEU A 148 11.06 8.10 -3.30
CA LEU A 148 10.64 7.11 -2.33
C LEU A 148 11.71 6.95 -1.23
N GLY A 149 11.27 6.93 0.01
CA GLY A 149 12.13 6.81 1.19
C GLY A 149 11.99 5.46 1.88
N THR A 150 10.74 5.06 2.11
CA THR A 150 10.44 3.78 2.79
C THR A 150 9.12 3.23 2.27
N VAL A 151 9.07 1.93 2.03
CA VAL A 151 7.84 1.15 1.86
C VAL A 151 7.80 0.13 2.98
N SER A 152 6.70 0.02 3.68
CA SER A 152 6.59 -0.89 4.83
C SER A 152 5.16 -1.36 5.04
N SER A 153 4.98 -2.65 5.28
CA SER A 153 3.73 -3.20 5.79
C SER A 153 3.53 -2.86 7.27
N GLN A 154 2.27 -2.80 7.70
CA GLN A 154 1.85 -2.56 9.09
C GLN A 154 0.75 -3.54 9.47
N TYR A 155 0.88 -4.22 10.62
CA TYR A 155 -0.02 -5.29 11.04
C TYR A 155 -0.61 -5.12 12.43
N LEU A 156 -0.35 -4.01 13.09
CA LEU A 156 -0.87 -3.74 14.41
C LEU A 156 -1.90 -2.62 14.36
N ASP A 157 -3.06 -2.88 14.91
CA ASP A 157 -3.98 -1.83 15.29
C ASP A 157 -3.44 -1.04 16.51
N GLY A 158 -4.04 0.09 16.83
CA GLY A 158 -3.63 0.90 17.99
C GLY A 158 -3.84 0.23 19.35
N ALA A 159 -4.50 -0.93 19.37
CA ALA A 159 -4.68 -1.76 20.56
C ALA A 159 -3.59 -2.86 20.65
N MET A 160 -2.66 -2.88 19.70
CA MET A 160 -1.62 -3.92 19.59
C MET A 160 -2.17 -5.31 19.24
N SER A 161 -3.33 -5.36 18.62
CA SER A 161 -3.92 -6.60 18.09
C SER A 161 -3.53 -6.77 16.63
N PHE A 162 -3.26 -8.02 16.22
CA PHE A 162 -2.95 -8.33 14.85
C PHE A 162 -4.15 -8.13 13.95
N VAL A 163 -3.94 -7.42 12.88
CA VAL A 163 -4.86 -7.38 11.74
C VAL A 163 -4.56 -8.61 10.87
N GLN A 164 -5.57 -9.35 10.48
CA GLN A 164 -5.40 -10.46 9.55
C GLN A 164 -5.27 -9.92 8.14
N GLY A 165 -4.14 -10.21 7.49
CA GLY A 165 -4.00 -10.05 6.04
C GLY A 165 -4.80 -11.09 5.28
N GLY A 166 -4.94 -10.89 3.99
CA GLY A 166 -5.64 -11.78 3.07
C GLY A 166 -4.74 -12.75 2.32
N ALA A 167 -5.33 -13.47 1.39
CA ALA A 167 -4.59 -14.22 0.39
C ALA A 167 -4.66 -13.49 -0.94
N ASP A 168 -3.62 -12.74 -1.26
CA ASP A 168 -3.62 -11.79 -2.34
C ASP A 168 -3.12 -12.39 -3.67
N SER A 169 -3.66 -11.88 -4.76
CA SER A 169 -3.19 -12.19 -6.10
C SER A 169 -2.64 -10.92 -6.75
N ILE A 170 -1.31 -10.80 -6.85
CA ILE A 170 -0.64 -9.60 -7.33
C ILE A 170 0.08 -9.91 -8.64
N THR A 171 -0.23 -9.15 -9.68
CA THR A 171 0.44 -9.25 -10.99
C THR A 171 0.90 -7.86 -11.44
N THR A 172 2.21 -7.73 -11.76
CA THR A 172 2.77 -6.51 -12.34
C THR A 172 3.37 -6.78 -13.72
N GLY A 173 3.42 -5.75 -14.57
CA GLY A 173 4.06 -5.78 -15.89
C GLY A 173 5.57 -5.57 -15.84
N ASP A 174 6.14 -5.12 -16.95
CA ASP A 174 7.58 -4.84 -17.05
C ASP A 174 7.92 -3.53 -16.31
N GLY A 175 9.01 -3.55 -15.54
CA GLY A 175 9.52 -2.39 -14.79
C GLY A 175 10.20 -2.81 -13.49
N ASP A 176 10.79 -1.86 -12.79
CA ASP A 176 11.49 -2.13 -11.52
C ASP A 176 10.49 -2.06 -10.36
N ASP A 177 9.75 -3.13 -10.13
CA ASP A 177 8.65 -3.17 -9.18
C ASP A 177 9.10 -3.43 -7.73
N THR A 178 8.32 -2.91 -6.81
CA THR A 178 8.46 -3.14 -5.37
C THR A 178 7.15 -3.69 -4.83
N VAL A 179 7.14 -4.96 -4.43
CA VAL A 179 5.96 -5.66 -3.94
C VAL A 179 6.20 -6.15 -2.51
N ILE A 180 5.28 -5.88 -1.61
CA ILE A 180 5.15 -6.49 -0.29
C ILE A 180 3.73 -7.06 -0.23
N ALA A 181 3.59 -8.39 -0.33
CA ALA A 181 2.27 -9.00 -0.37
C ALA A 181 1.59 -8.91 1.00
N GLY A 182 2.25 -9.35 2.04
CA GLY A 182 1.67 -9.17 3.37
C GLY A 182 1.48 -10.47 4.15
N LEU A 183 0.44 -10.53 4.97
CA LEU A 183 0.09 -11.73 5.72
C LEU A 183 -0.89 -12.58 4.93
N GLY A 184 -0.57 -13.82 4.66
CA GLY A 184 -1.51 -14.69 3.96
C GLY A 184 -0.82 -15.70 3.07
N ASN A 185 -1.57 -16.36 2.20
CA ASN A 185 -0.98 -17.23 1.19
C ASN A 185 -1.09 -16.53 -0.16
N ASP A 186 -0.03 -15.86 -0.56
CA ASP A 186 -0.07 -14.91 -1.67
C ASP A 186 0.43 -15.53 -2.99
N ASP A 187 -0.19 -15.12 -4.09
CA ASP A 187 0.23 -15.50 -5.45
C ASP A 187 0.75 -14.27 -6.19
N ILE A 188 2.06 -14.18 -6.33
CA ILE A 188 2.74 -13.00 -6.84
C ILE A 188 3.43 -13.32 -8.16
N THR A 189 3.10 -12.56 -9.20
CA THR A 189 3.76 -12.62 -10.50
C THR A 189 4.24 -11.23 -10.89
N VAL A 190 5.55 -11.04 -11.00
CA VAL A 190 6.16 -9.83 -11.54
C VAL A 190 6.87 -10.16 -12.86
N ALA A 191 6.77 -9.28 -13.85
CA ALA A 191 7.39 -9.50 -15.15
C ALA A 191 8.88 -9.06 -15.18
N ASP A 192 9.41 -8.62 -16.32
CA ASP A 192 10.82 -8.29 -16.46
C ASP A 192 11.17 -6.96 -15.77
N GLY A 193 12.32 -6.93 -15.06
CA GLY A 193 12.79 -5.73 -14.34
C GLY A 193 13.74 -6.08 -13.21
N ALA A 194 14.19 -5.10 -12.45
CA ALA A 194 14.97 -5.33 -11.23
C ALA A 194 14.05 -5.25 -10.01
N ASN A 195 13.28 -6.29 -9.79
CA ASN A 195 12.17 -6.32 -8.86
C ASN A 195 12.61 -6.58 -7.41
N ILE A 196 11.83 -6.07 -6.46
CA ILE A 196 11.91 -6.44 -5.04
C ILE A 196 10.57 -7.05 -4.65
N VAL A 197 10.58 -8.30 -4.19
CA VAL A 197 9.37 -9.00 -3.77
C VAL A 197 9.55 -9.56 -2.38
N LEU A 198 8.68 -9.16 -1.47
CA LEU A 198 8.50 -9.77 -0.15
C LEU A 198 7.16 -10.50 -0.18
N GLY A 199 7.17 -11.83 0.03
CA GLY A 199 5.96 -12.63 0.16
C GLY A 199 5.20 -12.23 1.41
N ASP A 200 5.86 -12.29 2.53
CA ASP A 200 5.30 -11.80 3.80
C ASP A 200 5.64 -10.31 4.03
N GLY A 201 5.31 -9.82 5.21
CA GLY A 201 5.55 -8.44 5.58
C GLY A 201 7.01 -8.03 5.73
N GLY A 202 7.23 -6.74 5.65
CA GLY A 202 8.57 -6.22 5.79
C GLY A 202 8.71 -4.73 5.54
N SER A 203 9.95 -4.31 5.34
CA SER A 203 10.28 -2.91 5.08
C SER A 203 11.42 -2.79 4.07
N ILE A 204 11.28 -1.85 3.16
CA ILE A 204 12.27 -1.50 2.15
C ILE A 204 12.60 -0.02 2.34
N THR A 205 13.88 0.29 2.56
CA THR A 205 14.35 1.68 2.68
C THR A 205 15.27 2.07 1.53
N TYR A 206 15.21 3.34 1.17
CA TYR A 206 15.97 3.91 0.06
C TYR A 206 16.87 5.06 0.55
N GLN A 207 18.01 5.21 -0.07
CA GLN A 207 18.98 6.26 0.27
C GLN A 207 18.48 7.65 -0.12
N LEU A 208 18.60 8.60 0.80
CA LEU A 208 18.12 9.97 0.66
C LEU A 208 18.68 10.75 -0.54
N THR A 209 19.85 10.39 -1.04
CA THR A 209 20.53 11.18 -2.07
C THR A 209 20.59 10.52 -3.44
N SER A 210 20.42 9.22 -3.51
CA SER A 210 20.56 8.47 -4.75
C SER A 210 19.29 7.74 -5.18
N GLY A 211 18.30 7.60 -4.28
CA GLY A 211 17.14 6.75 -4.53
C GLY A 211 17.47 5.26 -4.62
N LEU A 212 18.76 4.90 -4.43
CA LEU A 212 19.16 3.50 -4.41
C LEU A 212 18.67 2.80 -3.16
N ARG A 213 18.42 1.50 -3.28
CA ARG A 213 18.03 0.65 -2.15
C ARG A 213 19.10 0.68 -1.07
N ASP A 214 18.71 0.89 0.15
CA ASP A 214 19.59 0.88 1.33
C ASP A 214 19.46 -0.42 2.12
N ARG A 215 18.21 -0.83 2.39
CA ARG A 215 17.92 -2.01 3.20
C ARG A 215 16.60 -2.64 2.79
N ILE A 216 16.57 -3.98 2.79
CA ILE A 216 15.38 -4.79 2.59
C ILE A 216 15.30 -5.74 3.76
N GLU A 217 14.18 -5.77 4.46
CA GLU A 217 13.92 -6.62 5.62
C GLU A 217 12.55 -7.26 5.52
N SER A 218 12.50 -8.59 5.59
CA SER A 218 11.28 -9.30 5.90
C SER A 218 11.24 -9.48 7.42
N ARG A 219 10.36 -8.76 8.08
CA ARG A 219 10.10 -8.91 9.52
C ARG A 219 8.84 -8.17 9.91
N TYR A 220 8.24 -8.65 10.97
CA TYR A 220 7.08 -8.02 11.59
C TYR A 220 7.54 -7.06 12.65
N LEU A 221 7.20 -5.79 12.49
CA LEU A 221 7.48 -4.74 13.45
C LEU A 221 6.17 -4.25 14.06
N ASP A 222 6.19 -3.95 15.34
CA ASP A 222 5.13 -3.17 15.95
C ASP A 222 5.11 -1.73 15.38
N ASP A 223 4.03 -0.99 15.57
CA ASP A 223 3.88 0.40 15.12
C ASP A 223 5.02 1.34 15.58
N ALA A 224 5.72 0.98 16.64
CA ALA A 224 6.84 1.72 17.18
C ALA A 224 8.17 1.28 16.55
N GLY A 225 8.20 0.21 15.77
CA GLY A 225 9.40 -0.35 15.15
C GLY A 225 10.40 -0.96 16.15
N PHE A 226 9.96 -1.27 17.37
CA PHE A 226 10.84 -1.67 18.46
C PHE A 226 10.78 -3.14 18.85
N ALA A 227 9.73 -3.84 18.54
CA ALA A 227 9.59 -5.25 18.86
C ALA A 227 9.37 -6.08 17.60
N ALA A 228 10.20 -7.11 17.39
CA ALA A 228 9.86 -8.15 16.47
C ALA A 228 8.74 -8.99 17.09
N LEU A 229 7.69 -9.27 16.32
CA LEU A 229 6.63 -10.16 16.76
C LEU A 229 7.17 -11.55 17.00
N ASP A 230 6.57 -12.22 17.94
CA ASP A 230 6.92 -13.62 18.17
C ASP A 230 6.16 -14.50 17.14
N ALA A 231 6.79 -15.57 16.71
CA ALA A 231 6.26 -16.48 15.68
C ALA A 231 4.91 -17.14 16.03
N THR A 232 4.38 -16.92 17.22
CA THR A 232 3.03 -17.40 17.61
C THR A 232 1.93 -16.38 17.28
N GLU A 233 2.31 -15.17 16.92
CA GLU A 233 1.41 -14.04 16.66
C GLU A 233 1.28 -13.73 15.16
N ALA A 234 2.31 -14.02 14.38
CA ALA A 234 2.28 -13.78 12.95
C ALA A 234 1.63 -14.96 12.21
N VAL A 235 0.61 -14.68 11.43
CA VAL A 235 0.08 -15.65 10.44
C VAL A 235 0.90 -15.47 9.17
N VAL A 236 2.04 -16.14 9.09
CA VAL A 236 2.84 -16.24 7.87
C VAL A 236 2.17 -17.23 6.92
N GLY A 237 2.18 -16.92 5.65
CA GLY A 237 1.57 -17.71 4.59
C GLY A 237 2.52 -18.70 3.94
N ASN A 238 1.99 -19.37 2.92
CA ASN A 238 2.80 -20.13 1.96
C ASN A 238 2.62 -19.44 0.60
N ASP A 239 3.60 -18.65 0.22
CA ASP A 239 3.48 -17.82 -0.96
C ASP A 239 3.98 -18.51 -2.22
N THR A 240 3.39 -18.15 -3.34
CA THR A 240 3.85 -18.54 -4.66
C THR A 240 4.38 -17.29 -5.36
N ILE A 241 5.68 -17.25 -5.60
CA ILE A 241 6.34 -16.08 -6.20
C ILE A 241 6.97 -16.47 -7.52
N SER A 242 6.64 -15.74 -8.59
CA SER A 242 7.25 -15.85 -9.91
C SER A 242 7.78 -14.49 -10.34
N THR A 243 9.07 -14.44 -10.69
CA THR A 243 9.68 -13.24 -11.24
C THR A 243 10.10 -13.48 -12.69
N GLY A 244 10.12 -12.42 -13.50
CA GLY A 244 10.60 -12.45 -14.87
C GLY A 244 12.12 -12.46 -14.98
N SER A 245 12.63 -11.76 -15.98
CA SER A 245 14.07 -11.59 -16.19
C SER A 245 14.54 -10.29 -15.57
N GLY A 246 15.69 -10.32 -14.89
CA GLY A 246 16.27 -9.13 -14.28
C GLY A 246 17.12 -9.47 -13.07
N ASP A 247 17.53 -8.43 -12.34
CA ASP A 247 18.28 -8.57 -11.09
C ASP A 247 17.34 -8.51 -9.88
N ASP A 248 16.53 -9.55 -9.70
CA ASP A 248 15.47 -9.60 -8.71
C ASP A 248 15.98 -9.90 -7.28
N VAL A 249 15.29 -9.35 -6.30
CA VAL A 249 15.47 -9.66 -4.88
C VAL A 249 14.16 -10.20 -4.32
N VAL A 250 14.16 -11.45 -3.89
CA VAL A 250 12.97 -12.12 -3.37
C VAL A 250 13.21 -12.61 -1.94
N LEU A 251 12.32 -12.24 -1.04
CA LEU A 251 12.24 -12.74 0.33
C LEU A 251 10.84 -13.36 0.52
N ALA A 252 10.78 -14.68 0.68
CA ALA A 252 9.50 -15.36 0.76
C ALA A 252 8.94 -15.47 2.19
N GLY A 253 9.68 -14.93 3.21
CA GLY A 253 9.21 -14.91 4.60
C GLY A 253 9.82 -15.96 5.51
#